data_1adda35da0ff711db2301386516f5ffa
#
_entry.id   1adda35da0ff711db2301386516f5ffa
#
_cell.length_a   1.000
_cell.length_b   1.000
_cell.length_c   1.000
_cell.angle_alpha   90.00
_cell.angle_beta   90.00
_cell.angle_gamma   90.00
#
_symmetry.space_group_name_H-M   'P 1'
#
loop_
_entity.id
_entity.type
_entity.pdbx_description
1 polymer ?
#
loop_
_entity_poly.entity_id
_entity_poly.type
_entity_poly.pdbx_seq_one_letter_code
_entity_poly.pdbx_strand_id
1 'polypeptide(L)'
;MTEPELTDELYLHTFLPRECADVVEEYVRAAHEAGLASVRIIHGKGIGTLRTITHAALDRHPAVASYALGDERSGSWGATVVVLKPRV
;
A
#
# COMPACT_ATOMS: atom_id res chain seq x y z
N MET A 1 23.87 -13.43 2.04
CA MET A 1 22.45 -13.56 1.95
C MET A 1 21.79 -12.27 1.51
N THR A 2 20.86 -12.38 0.61
CA THR A 2 20.22 -11.20 0.05
C THR A 2 19.02 -10.80 0.86
N GLU A 3 18.90 -9.52 1.14
CA GLU A 3 17.68 -9.00 1.75
C GLU A 3 16.57 -9.01 0.70
N PRO A 4 15.32 -9.20 1.13
CA PRO A 4 14.22 -9.11 0.19
C PRO A 4 14.19 -7.73 -0.44
N GLU A 5 14.03 -7.69 -1.76
CA GLU A 5 13.89 -6.40 -2.42
C GLU A 5 12.57 -5.75 -2.05
N LEU A 6 12.63 -4.45 -1.81
CA LEU A 6 11.42 -3.66 -1.64
C LEU A 6 10.81 -3.46 -3.02
N THR A 7 9.65 -4.07 -3.24
CA THR A 7 8.95 -3.95 -4.52
C THR A 7 7.91 -2.85 -4.43
N ASP A 8 7.40 -2.44 -5.58
CA ASP A 8 6.35 -1.43 -5.64
C ASP A 8 4.94 -2.02 -5.45
N GLU A 9 4.87 -3.27 -5.03
CA GLU A 9 3.59 -3.94 -4.76
C GLU A 9 3.63 -4.63 -3.41
N LEU A 10 2.54 -4.52 -2.69
CA LEU A 10 2.35 -5.19 -1.40
C LEU A 10 1.08 -6.01 -1.46
N TYR A 11 1.18 -7.29 -1.14
CA TYR A 11 0.03 -8.20 -1.12
C TYR A 11 -0.40 -8.44 0.31
N LEU A 12 -1.61 -8.03 0.66
CA LEU A 12 -2.09 -8.12 2.03
C LEU A 12 -2.72 -9.45 2.40
N HIS A 13 -3.01 -10.30 1.43
CA HIS A 13 -3.73 -11.55 1.70
C HIS A 13 -2.94 -12.54 2.56
N THR A 14 -1.65 -12.35 2.73
CA THR A 14 -0.83 -13.22 3.58
C THR A 14 -0.78 -12.75 5.04
N PHE A 15 -1.43 -11.63 5.35
CA PHE A 15 -1.43 -11.07 6.69
C PHE A 15 -2.82 -11.16 7.31
N LEU A 16 -2.88 -11.22 8.62
CA LEU A 16 -4.16 -11.16 9.32
C LEU A 16 -4.72 -9.75 9.26
N PRO A 17 -6.04 -9.58 9.20
CA PRO A 17 -6.62 -8.24 9.14
C PRO A 17 -6.11 -7.30 10.23
N ARG A 18 -5.93 -7.80 11.46
CA ARG A 18 -5.46 -6.97 12.57
C ARG A 18 -4.02 -6.50 12.40
N GLU A 19 -3.27 -7.13 11.49
CA GLU A 19 -1.87 -6.75 11.22
C GLU A 19 -1.76 -5.77 10.07
N CYS A 20 -2.79 -5.69 9.22
CA CYS A 20 -2.67 -5.00 7.95
C CYS A 20 -2.41 -3.50 8.10
N ALA A 21 -2.99 -2.84 9.10
CA ALA A 21 -2.75 -1.41 9.28
C ALA A 21 -1.25 -1.14 9.51
N ASP A 22 -0.63 -1.91 10.40
CA ASP A 22 0.80 -1.76 10.69
C ASP A 22 1.65 -2.14 9.48
N VAL A 23 1.26 -3.19 8.77
CA VAL A 23 1.99 -3.61 7.56
C VAL A 23 1.97 -2.51 6.52
N VAL A 24 0.80 -1.90 6.28
CA VAL A 24 0.68 -0.81 5.32
C VAL A 24 1.54 0.38 5.74
N GLU A 25 1.48 0.78 7.01
CA GLU A 25 2.27 1.91 7.50
C GLU A 25 3.77 1.69 7.29
N GLU A 26 4.25 0.52 7.67
CA GLU A 26 5.68 0.21 7.55
C GLU A 26 6.11 0.12 6.10
N TYR A 27 5.28 -0.49 5.26
CA TYR A 27 5.59 -0.61 3.84
C TYR A 27 5.68 0.77 3.18
N VAL A 28 4.70 1.63 3.43
CA VAL A 28 4.68 2.96 2.84
C VAL A 28 5.87 3.77 3.32
N ARG A 29 6.21 3.68 4.60
CA ARG A 29 7.36 4.38 5.14
C ARG A 29 8.65 3.92 4.45
N ALA A 30 8.84 2.61 4.32
CA ALA A 30 10.03 2.07 3.68
C ALA A 30 10.10 2.46 2.20
N ALA A 31 8.97 2.42 1.51
CA ALA A 31 8.92 2.81 0.10
C ALA A 31 9.26 4.29 -0.08
N HIS A 32 8.75 5.13 0.80
CA HIS A 32 9.05 6.55 0.76
C HIS A 32 10.54 6.81 1.00
N GLU A 33 11.12 6.13 1.98
CA GLU A 33 12.55 6.27 2.26
C GLU A 33 13.41 5.77 1.11
N ALA A 34 12.93 4.77 0.37
CA ALA A 34 13.65 4.24 -0.79
C ALA A 34 13.51 5.13 -2.02
N GLY A 35 12.69 6.16 -1.95
CA GLY A 35 12.54 7.08 -3.07
C GLY A 35 11.53 6.66 -4.12
N LEU A 36 10.67 5.69 -3.81
CA LEU A 36 9.64 5.29 -4.76
C LEU A 36 8.59 6.39 -4.91
N ALA A 37 8.16 6.63 -6.15
CA ALA A 37 7.16 7.65 -6.43
C ALA A 37 5.74 7.16 -6.15
N SER A 38 5.50 5.87 -6.36
CA SER A 38 4.19 5.29 -6.13
C SER A 38 4.34 3.81 -5.83
N VAL A 39 3.34 3.27 -5.15
CA VAL A 39 3.28 1.83 -4.86
C VAL A 39 1.84 1.37 -5.02
N ARG A 40 1.68 0.06 -5.07
CA ARG A 40 0.37 -0.54 -5.21
C ARG A 40 0.15 -1.54 -4.08
N ILE A 41 -0.98 -1.43 -3.42
CA ILE A 41 -1.33 -2.31 -2.31
C ILE A 41 -2.49 -3.19 -2.75
N ILE A 42 -2.25 -4.48 -2.85
CA ILE A 42 -3.24 -5.44 -3.32
C ILE A 42 -3.98 -6.01 -2.12
N HIS A 43 -5.22 -5.56 -1.92
CA HIS A 43 -6.05 -5.99 -0.79
C HIS A 43 -7.14 -6.97 -1.18
N GLY A 44 -7.30 -7.21 -2.48
CA GLY A 44 -8.31 -8.14 -2.98
C GLY A 44 -9.67 -7.48 -3.13
N LYS A 45 -10.55 -8.19 -3.81
CA LYS A 45 -11.90 -7.69 -4.13
C LYS A 45 -12.97 -8.12 -3.13
N GLY A 46 -12.58 -8.79 -2.05
CA GLY A 46 -13.54 -9.39 -1.12
C GLY A 46 -14.53 -8.40 -0.53
N ILE A 47 -14.90 -8.59 0.72
CA ILE A 47 -15.95 -7.78 1.36
C ILE A 47 -15.50 -6.37 1.73
N GLY A 48 -14.31 -5.99 1.36
CA GLY A 48 -13.84 -4.63 1.55
C GLY A 48 -13.16 -4.34 2.88
N THR A 49 -13.03 -5.34 3.75
CA THR A 49 -12.40 -5.13 5.06
C THR A 49 -10.96 -4.65 4.91
N LEU A 50 -10.16 -5.35 4.11
CA LEU A 50 -8.76 -4.97 3.93
C LEU A 50 -8.63 -3.63 3.21
N ARG A 51 -9.53 -3.35 2.26
CA ARG A 51 -9.54 -2.07 1.59
C ARG A 51 -9.79 -0.93 2.57
N THR A 52 -10.77 -1.10 3.45
CA THR A 52 -11.10 -0.10 4.45
C THR A 52 -9.93 0.14 5.40
N ILE A 53 -9.29 -0.94 5.87
CA ILE A 53 -8.13 -0.83 6.74
C ILE A 53 -6.98 -0.10 6.02
N THR A 54 -6.75 -0.45 4.76
CA THR A 54 -5.70 0.17 3.96
C THR A 54 -5.94 1.66 3.81
N HIS A 55 -7.16 2.05 3.42
CA HIS A 55 -7.46 3.46 3.19
C HIS A 55 -7.39 4.26 4.48
N ALA A 56 -7.82 3.71 5.61
CA ALA A 56 -7.70 4.39 6.89
C ALA A 56 -6.24 4.62 7.27
N ALA A 57 -5.39 3.63 7.03
CA ALA A 57 -3.96 3.78 7.31
C ALA A 57 -3.33 4.83 6.40
N LEU A 58 -3.70 4.85 5.13
CA LEU A 58 -3.16 5.82 4.19
C LEU A 58 -3.62 7.25 4.50
N ASP A 59 -4.86 7.41 4.95
CA ASP A 59 -5.40 8.73 5.28
C ASP A 59 -4.59 9.45 6.35
N ARG A 60 -3.99 8.71 7.26
CA ARG A 60 -3.23 9.32 8.35
C ARG A 60 -1.72 9.23 8.16
N HIS A 61 -1.26 8.71 7.02
CA HIS A 61 0.17 8.54 6.80
C HIS A 61 0.79 9.79 6.21
N PRO A 62 1.81 10.35 6.86
CA PRO A 62 2.40 11.61 6.40
C PRO A 62 3.14 11.52 5.08
N ALA A 63 3.56 10.33 4.67
CA ALA A 63 4.29 10.16 3.41
C ALA A 63 3.38 10.02 2.20
N VAL A 64 2.07 9.90 2.39
CA VAL A 64 1.11 9.68 1.31
C VAL A 64 0.62 11.02 0.78
N ALA A 65 0.82 11.25 -0.52
CA ALA A 65 0.28 12.42 -1.19
C ALA A 65 -1.19 12.21 -1.59
N SER A 66 -1.49 11.06 -2.14
CA SER A 66 -2.84 10.70 -2.54
C SER A 66 -2.91 9.20 -2.78
N TYR A 67 -4.13 8.69 -2.89
CA TYR A 67 -4.33 7.30 -3.28
C TYR A 67 -5.69 7.16 -3.96
N ALA A 68 -5.84 6.10 -4.73
CA ALA A 68 -7.10 5.78 -5.41
C ALA A 68 -7.18 4.29 -5.67
N LEU A 69 -8.39 3.77 -5.79
CA LEU A 69 -8.56 2.40 -6.22
C LEU A 69 -7.99 2.25 -7.62
N GLY A 70 -7.31 1.14 -7.86
CA GLY A 70 -6.74 0.87 -9.16
C GLY A 70 -7.83 0.57 -10.18
N ASP A 71 -7.58 0.93 -11.43
CA ASP A 71 -8.46 0.57 -12.52
C ASP A 71 -8.08 -0.80 -13.06
N GLU A 72 -8.71 -1.22 -14.14
CA GLU A 72 -8.45 -2.54 -14.72
C GLU A 72 -6.98 -2.75 -15.07
N ARG A 73 -6.31 -1.70 -15.50
CA ARG A 73 -4.90 -1.78 -15.88
C ARG A 73 -3.98 -1.86 -14.67
N SER A 74 -4.42 -1.31 -13.55
CA SER A 74 -3.62 -1.23 -12.34
C SER A 74 -3.89 -2.35 -11.35
N GLY A 75 -4.61 -3.38 -11.74
CA GLY A 75 -4.97 -4.47 -10.85
C GLY A 75 -6.42 -4.42 -10.41
N SER A 76 -7.21 -3.61 -11.07
CA SER A 76 -8.64 -3.56 -10.87
C SER A 76 -8.99 -3.08 -9.45
N TRP A 77 -10.18 -3.42 -8.97
CA TRP A 77 -10.67 -2.95 -7.68
C TRP A 77 -10.06 -3.68 -6.49
N GLY A 78 -9.24 -4.68 -6.77
CA GLY A 78 -8.53 -5.39 -5.70
C GLY A 78 -7.26 -4.71 -5.25
N ALA A 79 -6.96 -3.53 -5.76
CA ALA A 79 -5.72 -2.83 -5.42
C ALA A 79 -5.97 -1.33 -5.23
N THR A 80 -5.10 -0.71 -4.43
CA THR A 80 -5.07 0.74 -4.25
C THR A 80 -3.71 1.23 -4.73
N VAL A 81 -3.72 2.23 -5.61
CA VAL A 81 -2.50 2.88 -6.06
C VAL A 81 -2.23 4.07 -5.15
N VAL A 82 -1.04 4.12 -4.58
CA VAL A 82 -0.65 5.14 -3.62
C VAL A 82 0.44 6.00 -4.23
N VAL A 83 0.24 7.30 -4.24
CA VAL A 83 1.25 8.25 -4.69
C VAL A 83 1.95 8.80 -3.45
N LEU A 84 3.27 8.71 -3.43
CA LEU A 84 4.07 9.14 -2.29
C LEU A 84 4.58 10.55 -2.48
N LYS A 85 4.74 11.25 -1.37
CA LYS A 85 5.32 12.60 -1.40
C LYS A 85 6.79 12.51 -1.78
N PRO A 86 7.32 13.55 -2.43
CA PRO A 86 8.76 13.56 -2.73
C PRO A 86 9.57 13.50 -1.45
N ARG A 87 10.70 12.82 -1.52
CA ARG A 87 11.70 12.87 -0.46
C ARG A 87 12.50 14.14 -0.65
N VAL A 88 12.45 14.97 0.32
CA VAL A 88 13.19 16.24 0.24
C VAL A 88 14.25 16.30 1.33
#